data_f3523d6db29f11dee48128c37759295d
#
_entry.id   f3523d6db29f11dee48128c37759295d
#
_cell.length_a   1.000
_cell.length_b   1.000
_cell.length_c   1.000
_cell.angle_alpha   90.00
_cell.angle_beta   90.00
_cell.angle_gamma   90.00
#
_symmetry.space_group_name_H-M   'P 1'
#
loop_
_entity.id
_entity.type
_entity.pdbx_description
1 polymer ?
#
loop_
_entity_poly.entity_id
_entity_poly.type
_entity_poly.pdbx_seq_one_letter_code
_entity_poly.pdbx_strand_id
1 'polypeptide(L)'
;MTIEALHQKFIHELPGEAAQDRMSPRPKHVEGEEGIHQGHPIHSAVMLLLVPYQSDLAIPFIKRTNVGKYHGGQMALPGGKSEPEDGNSLNTALRECKEEIGVTPKEVTVIGKLSDVYIPLSNFNITPFVGTI
;
A
#
# COMPACT_ATOMS: atom_id res chain seq x y z
N MET A 1 -20.74 1.92 -5.43
CA MET A 1 -20.32 2.91 -4.39
C MET A 1 -19.66 4.07 -5.12
N THR A 2 -20.08 5.31 -4.88
CA THR A 2 -19.48 6.48 -5.53
C THR A 2 -18.23 6.96 -4.79
N ILE A 3 -17.37 7.75 -5.47
CA ILE A 3 -16.16 8.33 -4.87
C ILE A 3 -16.55 9.29 -3.75
N GLU A 4 -17.63 10.05 -3.89
CA GLU A 4 -18.16 10.94 -2.84
C GLU A 4 -18.57 10.15 -1.59
N ALA A 5 -19.27 9.02 -1.77
CA ALA A 5 -19.67 8.16 -0.66
C ALA A 5 -18.45 7.53 0.04
N LEU A 6 -17.38 7.26 -0.71
CA LEU A 6 -16.12 6.80 -0.14
C LEU A 6 -15.42 7.92 0.65
N HIS A 7 -15.35 9.13 0.10
CA HIS A 7 -14.78 10.30 0.78
C HIS A 7 -15.43 10.54 2.14
N GLN A 8 -16.76 10.42 2.22
CA GLN A 8 -17.51 10.57 3.47
C GLN A 8 -17.10 9.54 4.53
N LYS A 9 -16.68 8.34 4.12
CA LYS A 9 -16.20 7.31 5.05
C LYS A 9 -14.85 7.66 5.69
N PHE A 10 -13.99 8.39 4.98
CA PHE A 10 -12.68 8.83 5.49
C PHE A 10 -12.76 10.00 6.48
N ILE A 11 -13.93 10.65 6.59
CA ILE A 11 -14.19 11.68 7.62
C ILE A 11 -14.40 11.05 9.00
N HIS A 12 -14.83 9.78 9.04
CA HIS A 12 -15.05 9.03 10.26
C HIS A 12 -13.85 8.14 10.60
N GLU A 13 -13.80 7.68 11.85
CA GLU A 13 -12.80 6.71 12.28
C GLU A 13 -12.92 5.43 11.45
N LEU A 14 -11.81 5.03 10.86
CA LEU A 14 -11.74 3.80 10.07
C LEU A 14 -11.57 2.58 10.99
N PRO A 15 -11.98 1.37 10.53
CA PRO A 15 -11.91 0.14 11.36
C PRO A 15 -10.49 -0.25 11.79
N GLY A 16 -9.48 0.28 11.12
CA GLY A 16 -8.08 0.16 11.49
C GLY A 16 -7.51 -1.25 11.45
N GLU A 17 -6.51 -1.47 12.29
CA GLU A 17 -5.73 -2.70 12.36
C GLU A 17 -6.58 -3.96 12.58
N ALA A 18 -7.60 -3.88 13.42
CA ALA A 18 -8.48 -5.02 13.70
C ALA A 18 -9.23 -5.54 12.45
N ALA A 19 -9.54 -4.66 11.50
CA ALA A 19 -10.14 -5.06 10.22
C ALA A 19 -9.08 -5.65 9.27
N GLN A 20 -7.87 -5.11 9.28
CA GLN A 20 -6.75 -5.60 8.48
C GLN A 20 -6.32 -7.00 8.93
N ASP A 21 -6.25 -7.25 10.23
CA ASP A 21 -5.87 -8.55 10.80
C ASP A 21 -6.80 -9.70 10.39
N ARG A 22 -8.06 -9.41 10.11
CA ARG A 22 -9.02 -10.42 9.62
C ARG A 22 -8.64 -10.98 8.25
N MET A 23 -7.89 -10.23 7.45
CA MET A 23 -7.44 -10.58 6.11
C MET A 23 -5.94 -10.87 6.04
N SER A 24 -5.22 -10.66 7.14
CA SER A 24 -3.78 -10.92 7.20
C SER A 24 -3.49 -12.42 7.08
N PRO A 25 -2.50 -12.81 6.27
CA PRO A 25 -2.06 -14.19 6.25
C PRO A 25 -1.54 -14.56 7.64
N ARG A 26 -2.14 -15.58 8.26
CA ARG A 26 -1.61 -16.14 9.50
C ARG A 26 -0.33 -16.88 9.17
N PRO A 27 0.82 -16.52 9.74
CA PRO A 27 2.02 -17.33 9.55
C PRO A 27 1.70 -18.74 10.05
N LYS A 28 1.95 -19.75 9.22
CA LYS A 28 2.06 -21.10 9.75
C LYS A 28 3.16 -21.02 10.80
N HIS A 29 2.87 -21.38 12.04
CA HIS A 29 3.86 -21.44 13.10
C HIS A 29 5.03 -22.32 12.62
N VAL A 30 6.08 -21.67 12.18
CA VAL A 30 7.39 -22.29 12.09
C VAL A 30 8.02 -22.01 13.44
N GLU A 31 7.99 -23.02 14.33
CA GLU A 31 8.69 -22.94 15.59
C GLU A 31 10.15 -22.59 15.32
N GLY A 32 10.63 -21.43 15.79
CA GLY A 32 12.02 -21.02 15.74
C GLY A 32 12.37 -19.85 14.86
N GLU A 33 11.45 -19.29 14.04
CA GLU A 33 11.71 -18.09 13.24
C GLU A 33 10.80 -16.91 13.68
N GLU A 34 10.86 -16.52 14.90
CA GLU A 34 10.62 -15.14 15.26
C GLU A 34 11.84 -14.36 14.77
N GLY A 35 11.78 -13.87 13.53
CA GLY A 35 12.76 -12.95 13.00
C GLY A 35 12.74 -11.68 13.82
N ILE A 36 13.51 -11.65 14.90
CA ILE A 36 13.78 -10.44 15.66
C ILE A 36 14.68 -9.61 14.77
N HIS A 37 14.05 -8.74 13.95
CA HIS A 37 14.81 -7.76 13.20
C HIS A 37 15.46 -6.79 14.18
N GLN A 38 16.77 -6.84 14.29
CA GLN A 38 17.55 -5.84 15.01
C GLN A 38 17.61 -4.58 14.16
N GLY A 39 16.67 -3.65 14.37
CA GLY A 39 16.67 -2.38 13.64
C GLY A 39 15.28 -1.76 13.54
N HIS A 40 15.25 -0.50 13.11
CA HIS A 40 14.00 0.20 12.83
C HIS A 40 13.30 -0.39 11.60
N PRO A 41 11.96 -0.42 11.57
CA PRO A 41 11.22 -0.86 10.39
C PRO A 41 11.59 -0.05 9.14
N ILE A 42 11.61 -0.74 8.01
CA ILE A 42 11.78 -0.10 6.71
C ILE A 42 10.44 0.52 6.32
N HIS A 43 10.40 1.84 6.18
CA HIS A 43 9.19 2.54 5.76
C HIS A 43 8.97 2.38 4.27
N SER A 44 7.71 2.11 3.91
CA SER A 44 7.23 2.04 2.54
C SER A 44 5.82 2.60 2.43
N ALA A 45 5.38 2.90 1.24
CA ALA A 45 4.03 3.36 1.00
C ALA A 45 3.47 2.75 -0.28
N VAL A 46 2.16 2.53 -0.30
CA VAL A 46 1.44 2.00 -1.45
C VAL A 46 0.22 2.86 -1.76
N MET A 47 -0.21 2.86 -3.01
CA MET A 47 -1.41 3.56 -3.46
C MET A 47 -2.47 2.56 -3.93
N LEU A 48 -3.61 2.54 -3.25
CA LEU A 48 -4.84 1.96 -3.74
C LEU A 48 -5.53 3.00 -4.62
N LEU A 49 -5.31 2.92 -5.93
CA LEU A 49 -5.82 3.89 -6.89
C LEU A 49 -7.15 3.40 -7.45
N LEU A 50 -8.18 4.22 -7.33
CA LEU A 50 -9.50 3.97 -7.91
C LEU A 50 -9.57 4.64 -9.28
N VAL A 51 -9.69 3.84 -10.32
CA VAL A 51 -9.71 4.29 -11.72
C VAL A 51 -11.08 4.04 -12.31
N PRO A 52 -11.73 5.04 -12.91
CA PRO A 52 -12.95 4.79 -13.66
C PRO A 52 -12.71 3.75 -14.77
N TYR A 53 -13.51 2.71 -14.81
CA TYR A 53 -13.42 1.67 -15.81
C TYR A 53 -14.81 1.23 -16.25
N GLN A 54 -15.21 1.54 -17.49
CA GLN A 54 -16.57 1.32 -18.00
C GLN A 54 -17.61 2.02 -17.10
N SER A 55 -18.54 1.26 -16.49
CA SER A 55 -19.55 1.77 -15.55
C SER A 55 -19.19 1.56 -14.09
N ASP A 56 -17.94 1.16 -13.78
CA ASP A 56 -17.49 0.78 -12.44
C ASP A 56 -16.12 1.40 -12.11
N LEU A 57 -15.52 0.97 -11.02
CA LEU A 57 -14.18 1.35 -10.58
C LEU A 57 -13.25 0.13 -10.67
N ALA A 58 -12.06 0.33 -11.20
CA ALA A 58 -10.99 -0.64 -11.21
C ALA A 58 -9.86 -0.22 -10.27
N ILE A 59 -9.08 -1.19 -9.82
CA ILE A 59 -7.85 -0.97 -9.04
C ILE A 59 -6.69 -1.58 -9.84
N PRO A 60 -5.71 -0.77 -10.29
CA PRO A 60 -4.52 -1.29 -10.94
C PRO A 60 -3.63 -2.04 -9.96
N PHE A 61 -3.13 -3.18 -10.37
CA PHE A 61 -2.10 -3.94 -9.69
C PHE A 61 -0.88 -4.07 -10.59
N ILE A 62 0.29 -4.11 -9.99
CA ILE A 62 1.53 -4.47 -10.66
C ILE A 62 1.86 -5.94 -10.43
N LYS A 63 2.50 -6.57 -11.39
CA LYS A 63 3.14 -7.88 -11.20
C LYS A 63 4.63 -7.66 -10.98
N ARG A 64 5.10 -7.95 -9.78
CA ARG A 64 6.52 -7.81 -9.45
C ARG A 64 7.37 -8.71 -10.33
N THR A 65 8.49 -8.19 -10.82
CA THR A 65 9.46 -8.99 -11.57
C THR A 65 10.11 -10.05 -10.68
N ASN A 66 10.54 -11.16 -11.26
CA ASN A 66 11.20 -12.25 -10.50
C ASN A 66 12.62 -11.92 -10.03
N VAL A 67 13.05 -10.66 -10.10
CA VAL A 67 14.36 -10.19 -9.69
C VAL A 67 14.36 -9.90 -8.20
N GLY A 68 14.67 -10.90 -7.39
CA GLY A 68 14.79 -10.77 -5.93
C GLY A 68 14.44 -12.06 -5.20
N LYS A 69 15.02 -12.27 -4.02
CA LYS A 69 14.83 -13.48 -3.20
C LYS A 69 13.42 -13.60 -2.59
N TYR A 70 12.68 -12.49 -2.51
CA TYR A 70 11.36 -12.43 -1.86
C TYR A 70 10.37 -11.69 -2.76
N HIS A 71 9.14 -12.24 -2.89
CA HIS A 71 7.99 -11.62 -3.57
C HIS A 71 8.04 -11.49 -5.10
N GLY A 72 8.95 -12.17 -5.79
CA GLY A 72 8.94 -12.23 -7.26
C GLY A 72 7.66 -12.85 -7.80
N GLY A 73 7.08 -12.26 -8.86
CA GLY A 73 5.86 -12.73 -9.52
C GLY A 73 4.55 -12.47 -8.78
N GLN A 74 4.59 -11.88 -7.57
CA GLN A 74 3.40 -11.55 -6.81
C GLN A 74 2.72 -10.29 -7.38
N MET A 75 1.39 -10.26 -7.27
CA MET A 75 0.59 -9.08 -7.54
C MET A 75 0.65 -8.15 -6.33
N ALA A 76 0.83 -6.85 -6.58
CA ALA A 76 0.90 -5.84 -5.53
C ALA A 76 0.22 -4.54 -5.99
N LEU A 77 -0.19 -3.70 -5.04
CA LEU A 77 -0.51 -2.31 -5.33
C LEU A 77 0.76 -1.56 -5.75
N PRO A 78 0.66 -0.52 -6.59
CA PRO A 78 1.78 0.38 -6.85
C PRO A 78 2.34 0.94 -5.56
N GLY A 79 3.66 0.85 -5.37
CA GLY A 79 4.28 1.32 -4.16
C GLY A 79 5.66 0.73 -3.91
N GLY A 80 6.38 1.32 -2.97
CA GLY A 80 7.73 0.91 -2.68
C GLY A 80 8.31 1.53 -1.42
N LYS A 81 9.62 1.39 -1.28
CA LYS A 81 10.38 1.88 -0.15
C LYS A 81 10.47 3.41 -0.17
N SER A 82 10.34 4.03 0.99
CA SER A 82 10.56 5.47 1.13
C SER A 82 12.02 5.84 0.89
N GLU A 83 12.23 6.90 0.14
CA GLU A 83 13.53 7.51 -0.11
C GLU A 83 13.64 8.85 0.64
N PRO A 84 14.84 9.29 1.01
CA PRO A 84 15.03 10.57 1.74
C PRO A 84 14.44 11.77 0.99
N GLU A 85 14.48 11.75 -0.33
CA GLU A 85 14.00 12.81 -1.22
C GLU A 85 12.47 12.92 -1.25
N ASP A 86 11.74 11.86 -0.87
CA ASP A 86 10.29 11.86 -0.83
C ASP A 86 9.73 12.83 0.23
N GLY A 87 10.44 12.97 1.36
CA GLY A 87 10.07 13.83 2.47
C GLY A 87 8.90 13.32 3.31
N ASN A 88 7.97 12.56 2.72
CA ASN A 88 6.85 11.92 3.43
C ASN A 88 6.31 10.69 2.68
N SER A 89 5.53 9.84 3.38
CA SER A 89 5.00 8.60 2.82
C SER A 89 4.03 8.80 1.65
N LEU A 90 3.30 9.91 1.61
CA LEU A 90 2.40 10.19 0.49
C LEU A 90 3.19 10.43 -0.80
N ASN A 91 4.26 11.19 -0.73
CA ASN A 91 5.14 11.43 -1.88
C ASN A 91 5.80 10.13 -2.35
N THR A 92 6.16 9.22 -1.43
CA THR A 92 6.63 7.87 -1.78
C THR A 92 5.59 7.15 -2.64
N ALA A 93 4.33 7.08 -2.17
CA ALA A 93 3.26 6.40 -2.91
C ALA A 93 3.00 7.03 -4.28
N LEU A 94 3.03 8.36 -4.38
CA LEU A 94 2.83 9.09 -5.63
C LEU A 94 4.01 8.92 -6.60
N ARG A 95 5.26 8.92 -6.11
CA ARG A 95 6.45 8.66 -6.93
C ARG A 95 6.38 7.26 -7.53
N GLU A 96 6.11 6.26 -6.70
CA GLU A 96 6.01 4.87 -7.13
C GLU A 96 4.87 4.65 -8.14
N CYS A 97 3.71 5.31 -7.97
CA CYS A 97 2.65 5.30 -8.99
C CYS A 97 3.13 5.81 -10.34
N LYS A 98 3.91 6.89 -10.36
CA LYS A 98 4.47 7.44 -11.59
C LYS A 98 5.45 6.47 -12.24
N GLU A 99 6.32 5.84 -11.45
CA GLU A 99 7.37 4.93 -11.93
C GLU A 99 6.79 3.61 -12.43
N GLU A 100 5.83 3.03 -11.71
CA GLU A 100 5.34 1.68 -11.97
C GLU A 100 4.13 1.62 -12.91
N ILE A 101 3.26 2.62 -12.91
CA ILE A 101 2.04 2.63 -13.72
C ILE A 101 1.84 3.91 -14.55
N GLY A 102 2.80 4.85 -14.52
CA GLY A 102 2.79 6.07 -15.33
C GLY A 102 1.81 7.16 -14.88
N VAL A 103 1.14 6.99 -13.76
CA VAL A 103 0.18 7.99 -13.21
C VAL A 103 0.94 9.06 -12.44
N THR A 104 0.86 10.30 -12.91
CA THR A 104 1.61 11.40 -12.29
C THR A 104 0.90 11.92 -11.02
N PRO A 105 1.64 12.51 -10.06
CA PRO A 105 1.04 13.06 -8.83
C PRO A 105 -0.09 14.07 -9.08
N LYS A 106 -0.06 14.80 -10.19
CA LYS A 106 -1.08 15.80 -10.55
C LYS A 106 -2.41 15.19 -10.97
N GLU A 107 -2.39 13.93 -11.40
CA GLU A 107 -3.58 13.19 -11.83
C GLU A 107 -4.29 12.53 -10.67
N VAL A 108 -3.62 12.40 -9.50
CA VAL A 108 -4.17 11.71 -8.33
C VAL A 108 -4.83 12.68 -7.37
N THR A 109 -6.12 12.49 -7.14
CA THR A 109 -6.83 13.10 -6.02
C THR A 109 -6.78 12.15 -4.83
N VAL A 110 -6.05 12.53 -3.78
CA VAL A 110 -5.92 11.72 -2.58
C VAL A 110 -7.21 11.78 -1.76
N ILE A 111 -7.79 10.62 -1.47
CA ILE A 111 -9.01 10.48 -0.66
C ILE A 111 -8.65 10.38 0.82
N GLY A 112 -7.62 9.60 1.15
CA GLY A 112 -7.20 9.47 2.53
C GLY A 112 -6.10 8.42 2.73
N LYS A 113 -5.75 8.21 3.99
CA LYS A 113 -4.77 7.23 4.46
C LYS A 113 -5.47 6.13 5.26
N LEU A 114 -5.08 4.88 5.04
CA LEU A 114 -5.47 3.75 5.90
C LEU A 114 -4.43 3.54 7.02
N SER A 115 -4.76 2.68 7.97
CA SER A 115 -3.83 2.29 9.04
C SER A 115 -2.59 1.62 8.47
N ASP A 116 -1.44 1.89 9.04
CA ASP A 116 -0.19 1.27 8.66
C ASP A 116 -0.25 -0.25 8.86
N VAL A 117 0.46 -0.98 8.02
CA VAL A 117 0.56 -2.45 8.07
C VAL A 117 2.02 -2.83 8.29
N TYR A 118 2.31 -3.44 9.42
CA TYR A 118 3.65 -3.98 9.68
C TYR A 118 3.75 -5.43 9.23
N ILE A 119 4.80 -5.76 8.47
CA ILE A 119 5.08 -7.12 8.00
C ILE A 119 6.33 -7.63 8.70
N PRO A 120 6.20 -8.49 9.72
CA PRO A 120 7.34 -8.96 10.51
C PRO A 120 8.40 -9.68 9.67
N LEU A 121 7.99 -10.48 8.69
CA LEU A 121 8.91 -11.27 7.86
C LEU A 121 9.94 -10.43 7.09
N SER A 122 9.55 -9.25 6.65
CA SER A 122 10.39 -8.35 5.84
C SER A 122 10.82 -7.09 6.57
N ASN A 123 10.36 -6.90 7.82
CA ASN A 123 10.55 -5.69 8.61
C ASN A 123 10.06 -4.40 7.91
N PHE A 124 9.02 -4.50 7.10
CA PHE A 124 8.40 -3.35 6.45
C PHE A 124 7.24 -2.80 7.27
N ASN A 125 7.18 -1.49 7.42
CA ASN A 125 6.00 -0.74 7.84
C ASN A 125 5.43 -0.02 6.62
N ILE A 126 4.26 -0.45 6.17
CA ILE A 126 3.63 0.01 4.93
C ILE A 126 2.52 0.99 5.27
N THR A 127 2.59 2.18 4.70
CA THR A 127 1.54 3.20 4.79
C THR A 127 0.67 3.16 3.52
N PRO A 128 -0.60 2.70 3.59
CA PRO A 128 -1.48 2.67 2.43
C PRO A 128 -2.23 4.00 2.28
N PHE A 129 -2.25 4.53 1.07
CA PHE A 129 -3.09 5.66 0.67
C PHE A 129 -4.18 5.21 -0.29
N VAL A 130 -5.29 5.92 -0.29
CA VAL A 130 -6.38 5.75 -1.26
C VAL A 130 -6.48 7.03 -2.08
N GLY A 131 -6.49 6.87 -3.40
CA GLY A 131 -6.63 7.97 -4.35
C GLY A 131 -7.53 7.61 -5.51
N THR A 132 -7.88 8.60 -6.32
CA THR A 132 -8.63 8.44 -7.57
C THR A 132 -8.05 9.34 -8.66
N ILE A 133 -8.29 8.98 -9.93
CA ILE A 133 -8.03 9.79 -11.13
C ILE A 133 -9.31 10.06 -11.86
#